data_47a59abc62f6b0689c012656d9e71e51
#
_entry.id   47a59abc62f6b0689c012656d9e71e51
#
_cell.length_a   1.000
_cell.length_b   1.000
_cell.length_c   1.000
_cell.angle_alpha   90.00
_cell.angle_beta   90.00
_cell.angle_gamma   90.00
#
_symmetry.space_group_name_H-M   'P 1'
#
loop_
_entity.id
_entity.type
_entity.pdbx_description
1 polymer ?
#
loop_
_entity_poly.entity_id
_entity_poly.type
_entity_poly.pdbx_seq_one_letter_code
_entity_poly.pdbx_strand_id
1 'polypeptide(L)'
;MTNDLVLMNEKDKVRDFRRINVVGTSASGKSTFARALATKLGLSYIELDNLFWLDNWQETADQEFFDKIQAAIDQAKDGYVIDGNYTRSIPVKWAEIDSVVWIDLPFHLNLYRSIKRAIQRTISKQPLWSNSNNTESFSQMLSRDSIIWWMIKTHQKNRQHYLKLMHMPEYQHIHWIRLRSPREIDTFLAQH
;
A
#
# COMPACT_ATOMS: atom_id res chain seq x y z
N MET A 1 -27.92 -14.28 -2.14
CA MET A 1 -26.50 -14.64 -1.94
C MET A 1 -25.87 -14.75 -3.32
N THR A 2 -25.57 -13.64 -3.94
CA THR A 2 -24.99 -13.56 -5.28
C THR A 2 -23.47 -13.67 -5.14
N ASN A 3 -22.94 -14.70 -5.74
CA ASN A 3 -21.52 -15.00 -5.89
C ASN A 3 -20.90 -13.96 -6.82
N ASP A 4 -20.56 -12.76 -6.32
CA ASP A 4 -19.69 -11.82 -7.02
C ASP A 4 -18.22 -12.24 -6.84
N LEU A 5 -17.91 -13.44 -7.36
CA LEU A 5 -16.59 -13.73 -7.87
C LEU A 5 -16.44 -12.79 -9.07
N VAL A 6 -15.73 -11.68 -8.87
CA VAL A 6 -15.18 -10.93 -9.99
C VAL A 6 -14.18 -11.89 -10.66
N LEU A 7 -14.71 -12.72 -11.56
CA LEU A 7 -13.92 -13.46 -12.53
C LEU A 7 -13.16 -12.39 -13.31
N MET A 8 -11.85 -12.32 -13.12
CA MET A 8 -10.98 -11.50 -13.98
C MET A 8 -11.32 -11.88 -15.42
N ASN A 9 -11.87 -10.92 -16.14
CA ASN A 9 -12.27 -11.09 -17.53
C ASN A 9 -11.01 -11.46 -18.33
N GLU A 10 -11.10 -12.29 -19.36
CA GLU A 10 -9.93 -12.62 -20.21
C GLU A 10 -9.24 -11.38 -20.80
N LYS A 11 -9.98 -10.27 -20.92
CA LYS A 11 -9.44 -8.95 -21.28
C LYS A 11 -8.46 -8.37 -20.26
N ASP A 12 -8.49 -8.81 -19.01
CA ASP A 12 -7.58 -8.34 -17.93
C ASP A 12 -6.22 -9.06 -17.97
N LYS A 13 -6.13 -10.21 -18.63
CA LYS A 13 -4.87 -10.95 -18.83
C LYS A 13 -3.90 -10.29 -19.82
N VAL A 14 -4.33 -9.29 -20.57
CA VAL A 14 -3.57 -8.67 -21.67
C VAL A 14 -3.08 -7.25 -21.29
N ARG A 15 -3.41 -6.74 -20.12
CA ARG A 15 -2.91 -5.43 -19.68
C ARG A 15 -1.49 -5.56 -19.16
N ASP A 16 -0.60 -4.80 -19.75
CA ASP A 16 0.80 -4.66 -19.35
C ASP A 16 0.86 -3.81 -18.06
N PHE A 17 0.65 -4.44 -16.90
CA PHE A 17 0.69 -3.80 -15.58
C PHE A 17 2.13 -3.36 -15.28
N ARG A 18 2.48 -2.16 -15.67
CA ARG A 18 3.82 -1.62 -15.49
C ARG A 18 3.94 -0.51 -14.45
N ARG A 19 2.86 0.24 -14.22
CA ARG A 19 2.84 1.39 -13.30
C ARG A 19 1.72 1.21 -12.30
N ILE A 20 2.06 0.57 -11.17
CA ILE A 20 1.10 0.04 -10.20
C ILE A 20 1.24 0.78 -8.87
N ASN A 21 0.13 1.22 -8.26
CA ASN A 21 0.13 1.62 -6.85
C ASN A 21 -0.65 0.60 -6.00
N VAL A 22 0.01 0.04 -5.00
CA VAL A 22 -0.63 -0.83 -4.01
C VAL A 22 -1.06 0.02 -2.82
N VAL A 23 -2.34 -0.01 -2.52
CA VAL A 23 -2.96 0.75 -1.43
C VAL A 23 -3.71 -0.18 -0.48
N GLY A 24 -3.97 0.29 0.74
CA GLY A 24 -4.69 -0.50 1.75
C GLY A 24 -4.42 -0.02 3.17
N THR A 25 -5.23 -0.48 4.10
CA THR A 25 -5.10 -0.14 5.52
C THR A 25 -3.77 -0.66 6.10
N SER A 26 -3.28 -0.04 7.17
CA SER A 26 -2.12 -0.56 7.91
C SER A 26 -2.34 -2.03 8.29
N ALA A 27 -1.29 -2.83 8.25
CA ALA A 27 -1.30 -4.29 8.49
C ALA A 27 -2.14 -5.13 7.50
N SER A 28 -2.67 -4.57 6.41
CA SER A 28 -3.35 -5.36 5.37
C SER A 28 -2.42 -6.32 4.63
N GLY A 29 -1.10 -6.12 4.74
CA GLY A 29 -0.08 -6.89 4.00
C GLY A 29 0.33 -6.24 2.67
N LYS A 30 -0.05 -4.97 2.44
CA LYS A 30 0.24 -4.26 1.18
C LYS A 30 1.73 -4.28 0.81
N SER A 31 2.65 -4.03 1.77
CA SER A 31 4.10 -3.98 1.49
C SER A 31 4.66 -5.34 1.11
N THR A 32 4.23 -6.40 1.78
CA THR A 32 4.60 -7.79 1.41
C THR A 32 4.10 -8.13 0.02
N PHE A 33 2.84 -7.79 -0.27
CA PHE A 33 2.24 -8.01 -1.58
C PHE A 33 2.93 -7.19 -2.68
N ALA A 34 3.13 -5.88 -2.45
CA ALA A 34 3.74 -4.98 -3.43
C ALA A 34 5.16 -5.41 -3.80
N ARG A 35 5.95 -5.83 -2.81
CA ARG A 35 7.32 -6.35 -3.02
C ARG A 35 7.30 -7.66 -3.81
N ALA A 36 6.41 -8.58 -3.45
CA ALA A 36 6.26 -9.84 -4.18
C ALA A 36 5.81 -9.61 -5.63
N LEU A 37 4.85 -8.70 -5.86
CA LEU A 37 4.37 -8.34 -7.18
C LEU A 37 5.49 -7.69 -8.02
N ALA A 38 6.22 -6.73 -7.46
CA ALA A 38 7.35 -6.10 -8.15
C ALA A 38 8.40 -7.13 -8.58
N THR A 39 8.77 -8.05 -7.68
CA THR A 39 9.71 -9.13 -7.98
C THR A 39 9.22 -10.04 -9.12
N LYS A 40 7.95 -10.44 -9.09
CA LYS A 40 7.37 -11.32 -10.11
C LYS A 40 7.28 -10.68 -11.49
N LEU A 41 6.99 -9.38 -11.54
CA LEU A 41 6.85 -8.62 -12.79
C LEU A 41 8.19 -8.04 -13.29
N GLY A 42 9.28 -8.17 -12.51
CA GLY A 42 10.57 -7.55 -12.84
C GLY A 42 10.54 -6.02 -12.80
N LEU A 43 9.69 -5.44 -11.93
CA LEU A 43 9.49 -4.00 -11.80
C LEU A 43 10.21 -3.41 -10.58
N SER A 44 10.48 -2.11 -10.62
CA SER A 44 11.05 -1.38 -9.49
C SER A 44 10.05 -1.30 -8.32
N TYR A 45 10.49 -1.61 -7.11
CA TYR A 45 9.69 -1.46 -5.89
C TYR A 45 9.98 -0.12 -5.24
N ILE A 46 8.94 0.73 -5.09
CA ILE A 46 9.04 2.07 -4.49
C ILE A 46 8.21 2.09 -3.20
N GLU A 47 8.87 2.08 -2.06
CA GLU A 47 8.24 2.15 -0.74
C GLU A 47 8.14 3.60 -0.27
N LEU A 48 6.92 4.16 -0.24
CA LEU A 48 6.72 5.57 0.11
C LEU A 48 7.10 5.88 1.56
N ASP A 49 6.96 4.92 2.47
CA ASP A 49 7.37 5.10 3.86
C ASP A 49 8.88 5.37 3.98
N ASN A 50 9.72 4.74 3.14
CA ASN A 50 11.17 4.98 3.10
C ASN A 50 11.54 6.38 2.54
N LEU A 51 10.68 6.97 1.72
CA LEU A 51 10.88 8.32 1.17
C LEU A 51 10.37 9.41 2.10
N PHE A 52 9.40 9.05 2.95
CA PHE A 52 8.67 9.99 3.79
C PHE A 52 9.27 10.14 5.19
N TRP A 53 9.60 9.01 5.85
CA TRP A 53 10.06 9.02 7.24
C TRP A 53 11.57 9.23 7.33
N LEU A 54 11.95 10.29 8.04
CA LEU A 54 13.31 10.57 8.46
C LEU A 54 13.56 10.00 9.86
N ASP A 55 14.79 10.11 10.36
CA ASP A 55 15.15 9.71 11.71
C ASP A 55 14.29 10.41 12.77
N ASN A 56 14.09 9.76 13.91
CA ASN A 56 13.31 10.29 15.03
C ASN A 56 11.87 10.66 14.67
N TRP A 57 11.23 9.92 13.76
CA TRP A 57 9.85 10.10 13.31
C TRP A 57 9.57 11.47 12.69
N GLN A 58 10.60 12.12 12.18
CA GLN A 58 10.43 13.35 11.41
C GLN A 58 9.83 13.06 10.04
N GLU A 59 8.95 13.95 9.60
CA GLU A 59 8.34 13.86 8.28
C GLU A 59 9.14 14.66 7.25
N THR A 60 9.32 14.11 6.05
CA THR A 60 9.83 14.86 4.91
C THR A 60 8.81 15.94 4.51
N ALA A 61 9.27 17.14 4.21
CA ALA A 61 8.43 18.23 3.69
C ALA A 61 7.73 17.80 2.38
N ASP A 62 6.50 18.27 2.15
CA ASP A 62 5.68 17.82 1.04
C ASP A 62 6.37 17.93 -0.32
N GLN A 63 7.00 19.09 -0.62
CA GLN A 63 7.69 19.29 -1.89
C GLN A 63 8.85 18.32 -2.06
N GLU A 64 9.70 18.18 -1.04
CA GLU A 64 10.83 17.24 -1.06
C GLU A 64 10.34 15.79 -1.21
N PHE A 65 9.23 15.44 -0.55
CA PHE A 65 8.63 14.12 -0.69
C PHE A 65 8.12 13.85 -2.10
N PHE A 66 7.50 14.84 -2.73
CA PHE A 66 7.04 14.73 -4.12
C PHE A 66 8.21 14.61 -5.09
N ASP A 67 9.27 15.38 -4.88
CA ASP A 67 10.49 15.31 -5.69
C ASP A 67 11.18 13.94 -5.58
N LYS A 68 11.22 13.36 -4.36
CA LYS A 68 11.73 12.00 -4.13
C LYS A 68 10.90 10.93 -4.83
N ILE A 69 9.56 11.06 -4.82
CA ILE A 69 8.66 10.15 -5.54
C ILE A 69 8.93 10.24 -7.04
N GLN A 70 8.96 11.45 -7.59
CA GLN A 70 9.20 11.67 -9.02
C GLN A 70 10.56 11.10 -9.43
N ALA A 71 11.62 11.39 -8.69
CA ALA A 71 12.96 10.86 -8.97
C ALA A 71 12.99 9.31 -8.94
N ALA A 72 12.25 8.67 -8.01
CA ALA A 72 12.16 7.22 -7.96
C ALA A 72 11.39 6.65 -9.17
N ILE A 73 10.33 7.32 -9.62
CA ILE A 73 9.57 6.97 -10.83
C ILE A 73 10.45 7.11 -12.07
N ASP A 74 11.19 8.20 -12.21
CA ASP A 74 12.06 8.48 -13.38
C ASP A 74 13.19 7.45 -13.51
N GLN A 75 13.67 6.87 -12.41
CA GLN A 75 14.67 5.81 -12.39
C GLN A 75 14.09 4.43 -12.77
N ALA A 76 12.79 4.24 -12.66
CA ALA A 76 12.12 2.96 -12.88
C ALA A 76 11.77 2.73 -14.36
N LYS A 77 12.79 2.51 -15.20
CA LYS A 77 12.67 2.45 -16.68
C LYS A 77 11.71 1.38 -17.19
N ASP A 78 11.64 0.22 -16.52
CA ASP A 78 10.79 -0.90 -16.92
C ASP A 78 9.40 -0.86 -16.29
N GLY A 79 9.13 0.14 -15.44
CA GLY A 79 7.93 0.30 -14.67
C GLY A 79 8.14 0.08 -13.16
N TYR A 80 7.08 0.25 -12.39
CA TYR A 80 7.19 0.30 -10.92
C TYR A 80 5.95 -0.22 -10.19
N VAL A 81 6.18 -0.65 -8.95
CA VAL A 81 5.13 -0.90 -7.96
C VAL A 81 5.36 0.03 -6.78
N ILE A 82 4.49 1.04 -6.63
CA ILE A 82 4.49 1.97 -5.49
C ILE A 82 3.71 1.34 -4.34
N ASP A 83 4.33 1.26 -3.16
CA ASP A 83 3.69 0.86 -1.90
C ASP A 83 3.42 2.07 -1.02
N GLY A 84 2.17 2.37 -0.78
CA GLY A 84 1.77 3.42 0.15
C GLY A 84 0.51 4.17 -0.23
N ASN A 85 -0.18 4.68 0.80
CA ASN A 85 -1.44 5.41 0.62
C ASN A 85 -1.22 6.88 0.26
N TYR A 86 -0.55 7.65 1.08
CA TYR A 86 -0.19 9.07 0.93
C TYR A 86 -1.05 9.86 -0.06
N THR A 87 -2.32 10.11 0.28
CA THR A 87 -3.32 10.76 -0.59
C THR A 87 -2.84 12.08 -1.18
N ARG A 88 -2.07 12.87 -0.40
CA ARG A 88 -1.51 14.15 -0.85
C ARG A 88 -0.52 14.02 -2.01
N SER A 89 0.10 12.85 -2.20
CA SER A 89 1.01 12.60 -3.32
C SER A 89 0.33 12.04 -4.58
N ILE A 90 -0.99 11.88 -4.58
CA ILE A 90 -1.75 11.38 -5.74
C ILE A 90 -1.42 12.17 -7.02
N PRO A 91 -1.35 13.50 -7.04
CA PRO A 91 -1.03 14.23 -8.27
C PRO A 91 0.30 13.83 -8.92
N VAL A 92 1.28 13.41 -8.12
CA VAL A 92 2.58 12.94 -8.63
C VAL A 92 2.56 11.45 -8.93
N LYS A 93 2.23 10.63 -7.93
CA LYS A 93 2.32 9.16 -8.06
C LYS A 93 1.30 8.54 -9.01
N TRP A 94 0.21 9.25 -9.33
CA TRP A 94 -0.83 8.79 -10.25
C TRP A 94 -0.83 9.53 -11.60
N ALA A 95 0.13 10.40 -11.85
CA ALA A 95 0.22 11.13 -13.12
C ALA A 95 0.24 10.20 -14.33
N GLU A 96 0.94 9.07 -14.22
CA GLU A 96 1.06 8.08 -15.28
C GLU A 96 0.66 6.66 -14.85
N ILE A 97 -0.08 6.53 -13.75
CA ILE A 97 -0.47 5.22 -13.21
C ILE A 97 -1.42 4.49 -14.16
N ASP A 98 -1.22 3.20 -14.37
CA ASP A 98 -2.14 2.36 -15.13
C ASP A 98 -3.06 1.53 -14.22
N SER A 99 -2.58 1.16 -13.03
CA SER A 99 -3.33 0.26 -12.15
C SER A 99 -3.20 0.61 -10.68
N VAL A 100 -4.30 0.46 -9.95
CA VAL A 100 -4.32 0.54 -8.48
C VAL A 100 -4.81 -0.79 -7.91
N VAL A 101 -3.95 -1.46 -7.14
CA VAL A 101 -4.32 -2.67 -6.40
C VAL A 101 -4.67 -2.30 -4.96
N TRP A 102 -5.93 -2.41 -4.63
CA TRP A 102 -6.44 -2.08 -3.31
C TRP A 102 -6.66 -3.33 -2.47
N ILE A 103 -5.84 -3.48 -1.41
CA ILE A 103 -5.99 -4.55 -0.42
C ILE A 103 -7.00 -4.10 0.65
N ASP A 104 -8.26 -4.55 0.50
CA ASP A 104 -9.42 -4.21 1.33
C ASP A 104 -9.85 -5.39 2.21
N LEU A 105 -8.95 -5.84 3.09
CA LEU A 105 -9.26 -6.96 3.98
C LEU A 105 -10.26 -6.56 5.08
N PRO A 106 -11.04 -7.53 5.62
CA PRO A 106 -11.95 -7.29 6.73
C PRO A 106 -11.26 -6.70 7.95
N PHE A 107 -11.97 -5.84 8.69
CA PHE A 107 -11.45 -5.13 9.86
C PHE A 107 -10.80 -6.05 10.90
N HIS A 108 -11.48 -7.13 11.27
CA HIS A 108 -11.00 -8.07 12.28
C HIS A 108 -9.67 -8.74 11.89
N LEU A 109 -9.47 -9.01 10.61
CA LEU A 109 -8.23 -9.59 10.11
C LEU A 109 -7.09 -8.57 10.16
N ASN A 110 -7.35 -7.32 9.77
CA ASN A 110 -6.37 -6.24 9.86
C ASN A 110 -6.01 -5.94 11.32
N LEU A 111 -6.99 -5.96 12.23
CA LEU A 111 -6.77 -5.77 13.66
C LEU A 111 -5.88 -6.88 14.23
N TYR A 112 -6.20 -8.14 13.97
CA TYR A 112 -5.38 -9.27 14.39
C TYR A 112 -3.94 -9.15 13.89
N ARG A 113 -3.76 -8.85 12.59
CA ARG A 113 -2.43 -8.68 11.99
C ARG A 113 -1.67 -7.49 12.58
N SER A 114 -2.37 -6.37 12.89
CA SER A 114 -1.77 -5.20 13.55
C SER A 114 -1.23 -5.55 14.93
N ILE A 115 -2.03 -6.25 15.74
CA ILE A 115 -1.62 -6.65 17.09
C ILE A 115 -0.43 -7.62 17.02
N LYS A 116 -0.52 -8.65 16.18
CA LYS A 116 0.57 -9.62 16.00
C LYS A 116 1.87 -8.95 15.57
N ARG A 117 1.79 -8.03 14.59
CA ARG A 117 2.96 -7.28 14.10
C ARG A 117 3.55 -6.38 15.17
N ALA A 118 2.72 -5.65 15.93
CA ALA A 118 3.18 -4.78 17.01
C ALA A 118 3.94 -5.57 18.10
N ILE A 119 3.42 -6.74 18.50
CA ILE A 119 4.10 -7.62 19.44
C ILE A 119 5.45 -8.09 18.88
N GLN A 120 5.48 -8.58 17.65
CA GLN A 120 6.71 -9.07 17.02
C GLN A 120 7.78 -7.97 16.93
N ARG A 121 7.40 -6.75 16.52
CA ARG A 121 8.32 -5.61 16.37
C ARG A 121 8.86 -5.13 17.70
N THR A 122 8.03 -5.12 18.73
CA THR A 122 8.46 -4.77 20.09
C THR A 122 9.51 -5.74 20.63
N ILE A 123 9.38 -7.03 20.30
CA ILE A 123 10.33 -8.06 20.72
C ILE A 123 11.63 -7.96 19.91
N SER A 124 11.53 -7.78 18.58
CA SER A 124 12.69 -7.78 17.67
C SER A 124 13.54 -6.51 17.74
N LYS A 125 12.94 -5.36 18.15
CA LYS A 125 13.60 -4.03 18.21
C LYS A 125 14.29 -3.63 16.88
N GLN A 126 13.86 -4.19 15.77
CA GLN A 126 14.43 -3.85 14.47
C GLN A 126 13.88 -2.52 13.94
N PRO A 127 14.69 -1.74 13.20
CA PRO A 127 14.22 -0.54 12.53
C PRO A 127 13.02 -0.86 11.61
N LEU A 128 12.09 0.09 11.51
CA LEU A 128 10.87 -0.08 10.70
C LEU A 128 11.15 0.02 9.21
N TRP A 129 12.10 0.88 8.85
CA TRP A 129 12.51 1.16 7.47
C TRP A 129 14.02 1.19 7.36
N SER A 130 14.54 0.85 6.19
CA SER A 130 15.99 0.76 5.94
C SER A 130 16.72 2.11 6.06
N ASN A 131 16.00 3.20 5.81
CA ASN A 131 16.55 4.56 5.77
C ASN A 131 16.29 5.38 7.03
N SER A 132 15.85 4.75 8.14
CA SER A 132 15.60 5.45 9.39
C SER A 132 15.91 4.59 10.62
N ASN A 133 16.20 5.25 11.75
CA ASN A 133 16.42 4.61 13.04
C ASN A 133 15.11 4.36 13.84
N ASN A 134 13.96 4.56 13.22
CA ASN A 134 12.66 4.47 13.88
C ASN A 134 12.34 3.03 14.30
N THR A 135 12.05 2.84 15.58
CA THR A 135 11.65 1.55 16.18
C THR A 135 10.32 1.68 16.91
N GLU A 136 9.54 0.61 16.98
CA GLU A 136 8.34 0.56 17.83
C GLU A 136 8.71 0.14 19.27
N SER A 137 8.21 0.89 20.27
CA SER A 137 8.34 0.54 21.68
C SER A 137 7.01 0.06 22.28
N PHE A 138 7.07 -0.65 23.40
CA PHE A 138 5.88 -1.17 24.10
C PHE A 138 4.96 -0.04 24.57
N SER A 139 5.53 1.09 25.03
CA SER A 139 4.78 2.26 25.45
C SER A 139 4.05 2.93 24.29
N GLN A 140 4.69 2.98 23.11
CA GLN A 140 4.05 3.50 21.89
C GLN A 140 2.94 2.59 21.38
N MET A 141 3.07 1.25 21.54
CA MET A 141 2.03 0.31 21.13
C MET A 141 0.71 0.51 21.88
N LEU A 142 0.77 0.85 23.17
CA LEU A 142 -0.39 1.08 24.03
C LEU A 142 -0.87 2.53 24.04
N SER A 143 -0.15 3.45 23.40
CA SER A 143 -0.53 4.87 23.35
C SER A 143 -1.71 5.11 22.40
N ARG A 144 -2.37 6.28 22.55
CA ARG A 144 -3.41 6.72 21.59
C ARG A 144 -2.85 7.03 20.20
N ASP A 145 -1.52 7.15 20.08
CA ASP A 145 -0.80 7.36 18.83
C ASP A 145 -0.23 6.08 18.25
N SER A 146 -0.61 4.91 18.83
CA SER A 146 -0.17 3.62 18.34
C SER A 146 -0.71 3.32 16.93
N ILE A 147 0.06 2.54 16.17
CA ILE A 147 -0.34 2.07 14.84
C ILE A 147 -1.67 1.29 14.88
N ILE A 148 -2.01 0.66 16.02
CA ILE A 148 -3.26 -0.06 16.22
C ILE A 148 -4.42 0.94 16.27
N TRP A 149 -4.32 2.00 17.08
CA TRP A 149 -5.33 3.06 17.13
C TRP A 149 -5.46 3.80 15.81
N TRP A 150 -4.34 4.07 15.15
CA TRP A 150 -4.33 4.63 13.81
C TRP A 150 -5.11 3.74 12.84
N MET A 151 -4.86 2.43 12.83
CA MET A 151 -5.55 1.47 11.99
C MET A 151 -7.07 1.47 12.28
N ILE A 152 -7.48 1.44 13.56
CA ILE A 152 -8.89 1.46 13.96
C ILE A 152 -9.58 2.73 13.44
N LYS A 153 -8.98 3.89 13.65
CA LYS A 153 -9.53 5.20 13.24
C LYS A 153 -9.59 5.38 11.72
N THR A 154 -8.60 4.84 11.01
CA THR A 154 -8.45 5.10 9.58
C THR A 154 -9.04 4.02 8.68
N HIS A 155 -9.30 2.80 9.18
CA HIS A 155 -9.81 1.70 8.37
C HIS A 155 -11.07 2.07 7.57
N GLN A 156 -12.13 2.54 8.26
CA GLN A 156 -13.37 2.91 7.60
C GLN A 156 -13.22 4.14 6.71
N LYS A 157 -12.43 5.14 7.15
CA LYS A 157 -12.16 6.35 6.36
C LYS A 157 -11.41 6.02 5.08
N ASN A 158 -10.36 5.19 5.15
CA ASN A 158 -9.60 4.74 3.99
C ASN A 158 -10.48 3.97 3.02
N ARG A 159 -11.34 3.07 3.54
CA ARG A 159 -12.26 2.31 2.72
C ARG A 159 -13.23 3.21 1.95
N GLN A 160 -13.86 4.16 2.63
CA GLN A 160 -14.75 5.13 2.00
C GLN A 160 -14.00 6.01 0.98
N HIS A 161 -12.79 6.41 1.30
CA HIS A 161 -11.94 7.22 0.42
C HIS A 161 -11.64 6.49 -0.90
N TYR A 162 -11.15 5.23 -0.83
CA TYR A 162 -10.85 4.47 -2.06
C TYR A 162 -12.11 4.09 -2.84
N LEU A 163 -13.24 3.79 -2.17
CA LEU A 163 -14.52 3.62 -2.84
C LEU A 163 -14.93 4.87 -3.61
N LYS A 164 -14.69 6.06 -3.05
CA LYS A 164 -14.96 7.32 -3.74
C LYS A 164 -14.03 7.52 -4.94
N LEU A 165 -12.72 7.35 -4.75
CA LEU A 165 -11.73 7.54 -5.82
C LEU A 165 -12.00 6.64 -7.02
N MET A 166 -12.32 5.35 -6.82
CA MET A 166 -12.59 4.41 -7.90
C MET A 166 -13.82 4.77 -8.76
N HIS A 167 -14.72 5.65 -8.27
CA HIS A 167 -15.90 6.11 -9.01
C HIS A 167 -15.77 7.55 -9.51
N MET A 168 -14.65 8.24 -9.23
CA MET A 168 -14.43 9.61 -9.72
C MET A 168 -14.09 9.60 -11.21
N PRO A 169 -14.70 10.48 -12.02
CA PRO A 169 -14.48 10.55 -13.47
C PRO A 169 -13.00 10.69 -13.87
N GLU A 170 -12.22 11.43 -13.06
CA GLU A 170 -10.80 11.67 -13.31
C GLU A 170 -9.92 10.42 -13.21
N TYR A 171 -10.39 9.37 -12.48
CA TYR A 171 -9.65 8.12 -12.26
C TYR A 171 -10.28 6.90 -12.97
N GLN A 172 -11.22 7.09 -13.88
CA GLN A 172 -11.85 6.00 -14.64
C GLN A 172 -10.90 5.33 -15.64
N HIS A 173 -9.82 6.01 -16.02
CA HIS A 173 -8.77 5.45 -16.87
C HIS A 173 -7.89 4.45 -16.13
N ILE A 174 -7.86 4.50 -14.79
CA ILE A 174 -7.07 3.61 -13.93
C ILE A 174 -7.78 2.26 -13.83
N HIS A 175 -7.03 1.18 -13.99
CA HIS A 175 -7.54 -0.17 -13.72
C HIS A 175 -7.53 -0.46 -12.22
N TRP A 176 -8.71 -0.59 -11.62
CA TRP A 176 -8.87 -0.84 -10.19
C TRP A 176 -9.04 -2.32 -9.90
N ILE A 177 -8.13 -2.88 -9.07
CA ILE A 177 -8.15 -4.26 -8.61
C ILE A 177 -8.35 -4.24 -7.09
N ARG A 178 -9.48 -4.77 -6.63
CA ARG A 178 -9.82 -4.80 -5.20
C ARG A 178 -9.73 -6.21 -4.66
N LEU A 179 -8.78 -6.47 -3.75
CA LEU A 179 -8.54 -7.77 -3.12
C LEU A 179 -9.09 -7.77 -1.69
N ARG A 180 -10.10 -8.60 -1.43
CA ARG A 180 -10.88 -8.60 -0.18
C ARG A 180 -10.56 -9.77 0.75
N SER A 181 -9.77 -10.72 0.30
CA SER A 181 -9.39 -11.89 1.10
C SER A 181 -7.94 -12.32 0.85
N PRO A 182 -7.30 -13.02 1.80
CA PRO A 182 -5.99 -13.61 1.58
C PRO A 182 -5.94 -14.53 0.35
N ARG A 183 -7.02 -15.29 0.12
CA ARG A 183 -7.12 -16.18 -1.05
C ARG A 183 -7.08 -15.40 -2.37
N GLU A 184 -7.77 -14.25 -2.46
CA GLU A 184 -7.72 -13.40 -3.65
C GLU A 184 -6.32 -12.82 -3.87
N ILE A 185 -5.61 -12.45 -2.78
CA ILE A 185 -4.22 -11.98 -2.83
C ILE A 185 -3.30 -13.07 -3.39
N ASP A 186 -3.40 -14.28 -2.83
CA ASP A 186 -2.56 -15.42 -3.26
C ASP A 186 -2.86 -15.82 -4.70
N THR A 187 -4.14 -15.85 -5.09
CA THR A 187 -4.57 -16.15 -6.46
C THR A 187 -4.05 -15.10 -7.43
N PHE A 188 -4.18 -13.82 -7.10
CA PHE A 188 -3.67 -12.74 -7.94
C PHE A 188 -2.15 -12.86 -8.15
N LEU A 189 -1.38 -13.07 -7.07
CA LEU A 189 0.06 -13.28 -7.17
C LEU A 189 0.43 -14.53 -7.97
N ALA A 190 -0.36 -15.60 -7.91
CA ALA A 190 -0.08 -16.82 -8.65
C ALA A 190 -0.31 -16.67 -10.17
N GLN A 191 -1.15 -15.74 -10.58
CA GLN A 191 -1.51 -15.50 -11.99
C GLN A 191 -0.56 -14.53 -12.71
N HIS A 192 0.24 -13.79 -11.97
CA HIS A 192 1.24 -12.83 -12.46
C HIS A 192 2.65 -13.26 -12.10
#